data_3449a6a9f6a2e0541051ff1704350021
#
_entry.id   3449a6a9f6a2e0541051ff1704350021
#
_cell.length_a   1.000
_cell.length_b   1.000
_cell.length_c   1.000
_cell.angle_alpha   90.00
_cell.angle_beta   90.00
_cell.angle_gamma   90.00
#
_symmetry.space_group_name_H-M   'P 1'
#
loop_
_entity.id
_entity.type
_entity.pdbx_description
1 polymer ?
#
loop_
_entity_poly.entity_id
_entity_poly.type
_entity_poly.pdbx_seq_one_letter_code
_entity_poly.pdbx_strand_id
1 'polypeptide(L)'
;MPAIFRSVNTDLSKVDRLLYLVNSTYFFGIGKNTIWDTSWGDEVTEENPPMTESSVVSLPDIKLYKSPIYQTLAVESQCGTVDFDSCGNSEGSKKLTLINLETTSRETLNIISPSYLYFKIEIESGDLTFANIENFRVAGLYKDTTFNNPGQIRYLPTSVVNQGTLYWASYFTPIQKNNIITTTYVQEIIIKA
;
A
#
# COMPACT_ATOMS: atom_id res chain seq x y z
N MET A 1 3.72 32.22 -35.41
CA MET A 1 3.76 32.02 -33.94
C MET A 1 3.40 30.57 -33.68
N PRO A 2 4.21 29.82 -32.92
CA PRO A 2 3.81 28.47 -32.55
C PRO A 2 2.61 28.53 -31.61
N ALA A 3 1.59 27.69 -31.85
CA ALA A 3 0.44 27.57 -30.98
C ALA A 3 0.87 26.93 -29.66
N ILE A 4 0.66 27.62 -28.56
CA ILE A 4 0.91 27.09 -27.21
C ILE A 4 -0.34 26.33 -26.77
N PHE A 5 -0.29 25.02 -26.81
CA PHE A 5 -1.34 24.16 -26.26
C PHE A 5 -1.12 24.04 -24.75
N ARG A 6 -2.08 24.49 -23.97
CA ARG A 6 -2.16 24.22 -22.54
C ARG A 6 -3.19 23.13 -22.32
N SER A 7 -2.74 21.95 -21.91
CA SER A 7 -3.64 20.89 -21.46
C SER A 7 -3.97 21.09 -19.99
N VAL A 8 -5.24 21.02 -19.64
CA VAL A 8 -5.73 21.03 -18.25
C VAL A 8 -6.34 19.65 -17.98
N ASN A 9 -5.84 18.97 -16.96
CA ASN A 9 -6.52 17.79 -16.43
C ASN A 9 -7.83 18.25 -15.80
N THR A 10 -8.94 17.82 -16.34
CA THR A 10 -10.26 18.10 -15.74
C THR A 10 -10.48 17.15 -14.54
N ASP A 11 -11.31 17.56 -13.57
CA ASP A 11 -11.65 16.70 -12.42
C ASP A 11 -12.31 15.37 -12.86
N LEU A 12 -13.04 15.38 -13.98
CA LEU A 12 -13.59 14.18 -14.60
C LEU A 12 -12.50 13.18 -15.00
N SER A 13 -11.41 13.64 -15.63
CA SER A 13 -10.30 12.76 -16.01
C SER A 13 -9.54 12.24 -14.81
N LYS A 14 -9.50 12.99 -13.70
CA LYS A 14 -8.90 12.57 -12.44
C LYS A 14 -9.68 11.43 -11.80
N VAL A 15 -11.01 11.54 -11.71
CA VAL A 15 -11.87 10.48 -11.16
C VAL A 15 -11.75 9.19 -11.98
N ASP A 16 -11.74 9.28 -13.31
CA ASP A 16 -11.57 8.11 -14.18
C ASP A 16 -10.23 7.41 -13.96
N ARG A 17 -9.16 8.18 -13.83
CA ARG A 17 -7.84 7.65 -13.52
C ARG A 17 -7.81 6.96 -12.16
N LEU A 18 -8.45 7.55 -11.15
CA LEU A 18 -8.54 6.96 -9.80
C LEU A 18 -9.37 5.68 -9.80
N LEU A 19 -10.49 5.65 -10.52
CA LEU A 19 -11.30 4.45 -10.69
C LEU A 19 -10.53 3.34 -11.41
N TYR A 20 -9.78 3.68 -12.46
CA TYR A 20 -8.88 2.72 -13.12
C TYR A 20 -7.84 2.16 -12.14
N LEU A 21 -7.21 3.02 -11.35
CA LEU A 21 -6.19 2.59 -10.39
C LEU A 21 -6.80 1.72 -9.29
N VAL A 22 -7.90 2.12 -8.67
CA VAL A 22 -8.51 1.36 -7.57
C VAL A 22 -9.07 0.02 -8.03
N ASN A 23 -9.45 -0.13 -9.31
CA ASN A 23 -9.92 -1.39 -9.89
C ASN A 23 -8.79 -2.26 -10.46
N SER A 24 -7.54 -1.81 -10.41
CA SER A 24 -6.40 -2.62 -10.81
C SER A 24 -6.12 -3.71 -9.77
N THR A 25 -5.39 -4.75 -10.18
CA THR A 25 -4.99 -5.84 -9.29
C THR A 25 -3.72 -5.45 -8.55
N TYR A 26 -3.76 -5.57 -7.23
CA TYR A 26 -2.63 -5.30 -6.36
C TYR A 26 -2.28 -6.51 -5.49
N PHE A 27 -0.98 -6.65 -5.22
CA PHE A 27 -0.45 -7.59 -4.24
C PHE A 27 0.54 -6.90 -3.33
N PHE A 28 0.41 -7.17 -2.04
CA PHE A 28 1.34 -6.73 -1.03
C PHE A 28 2.42 -7.78 -0.86
N GLY A 29 3.67 -7.40 -1.13
CA GLY A 29 4.85 -8.24 -0.89
C GLY A 29 5.48 -7.89 0.46
N ILE A 30 5.81 -8.90 1.26
CA ILE A 30 6.57 -8.74 2.51
C ILE A 30 7.77 -9.66 2.50
N GLY A 31 8.90 -9.19 3.02
CA GLY A 31 10.13 -9.96 2.93
C GLY A 31 11.32 -9.42 3.71
N LYS A 32 12.51 -9.80 3.26
CA LYS A 32 13.85 -9.58 3.80
C LYS A 32 14.05 -10.17 5.20
N ASN A 33 14.58 -11.38 5.23
CA ASN A 33 14.95 -12.06 6.46
C ASN A 33 16.38 -11.71 6.95
N THR A 34 17.19 -11.02 6.14
CA THR A 34 18.53 -10.55 6.53
C THR A 34 18.46 -9.29 7.39
N ILE A 35 19.43 -9.09 8.26
CA ILE A 35 19.48 -7.93 9.17
C ILE A 35 19.69 -6.62 8.42
N TRP A 36 19.27 -5.51 9.04
CA TRP A 36 19.72 -4.18 8.70
C TRP A 36 21.08 -3.95 9.36
N ASP A 37 22.08 -3.63 8.57
CA ASP A 37 23.45 -3.36 9.03
C ASP A 37 24.10 -2.27 8.19
N THR A 38 25.34 -1.95 8.50
CA THR A 38 26.13 -0.89 7.85
C THR A 38 26.38 -1.12 6.36
N SER A 39 26.08 -2.32 5.79
CA SER A 39 26.11 -2.51 4.34
C SER A 39 25.04 -1.72 3.59
N TRP A 40 24.04 -1.20 4.32
CA TRP A 40 22.95 -0.37 3.81
C TRP A 40 23.19 1.14 4.06
N GLY A 41 24.24 1.51 4.78
CA GLY A 41 24.61 2.87 5.16
C GLY A 41 25.20 2.93 6.57
N ASP A 42 26.08 3.86 6.83
CA ASP A 42 26.88 3.91 8.06
C ASP A 42 26.05 3.99 9.37
N GLU A 43 24.84 4.55 9.30
CA GLU A 43 23.92 4.70 10.46
C GLU A 43 22.78 3.70 10.47
N VAL A 44 22.79 2.70 9.55
CA VAL A 44 21.72 1.74 9.44
C VAL A 44 21.88 0.61 10.46
N THR A 45 20.84 0.38 11.23
CA THR A 45 20.73 -0.69 12.24
C THR A 45 19.33 -1.28 12.23
N GLU A 46 19.09 -2.33 13.02
CA GLU A 46 17.75 -2.92 13.19
C GLU A 46 16.71 -1.94 13.75
N GLU A 47 17.13 -1.00 14.62
CA GLU A 47 16.29 0.04 15.20
C GLU A 47 16.16 1.27 14.28
N ASN A 48 17.14 1.46 13.39
CA ASN A 48 17.18 2.56 12.43
C ASN A 48 17.30 2.02 10.99
N PRO A 49 16.21 1.51 10.40
CA PRO A 49 16.21 0.96 9.04
C PRO A 49 16.55 2.04 8.01
N PRO A 50 17.07 1.68 6.84
CA PRO A 50 17.38 2.66 5.81
C PRO A 50 16.12 3.38 5.35
N MET A 51 16.26 4.62 4.92
CA MET A 51 15.16 5.37 4.31
C MET A 51 14.76 4.73 2.98
N THR A 52 13.46 4.59 2.76
CA THR A 52 12.96 4.10 1.48
C THR A 52 13.06 5.23 0.44
N GLU A 53 13.85 5.02 -0.59
CA GLU A 53 14.03 5.98 -1.67
C GLU A 53 12.95 5.86 -2.74
N SER A 54 12.61 6.95 -3.39
CA SER A 54 11.65 6.97 -4.51
C SER A 54 12.15 6.23 -5.76
N SER A 55 13.46 5.96 -5.84
CA SER A 55 14.12 5.21 -6.92
C SER A 55 13.99 3.69 -6.80
N VAL A 56 13.46 3.18 -5.67
CA VAL A 56 13.27 1.74 -5.45
C VAL A 56 12.25 1.19 -6.43
N VAL A 57 12.67 0.27 -7.29
CA VAL A 57 11.83 -0.37 -8.31
C VAL A 57 11.49 -1.83 -7.99
N SER A 58 12.19 -2.43 -7.02
CA SER A 58 11.94 -3.77 -6.53
C SER A 58 12.42 -3.90 -5.08
N LEU A 59 11.82 -4.83 -4.34
CA LEU A 59 12.23 -5.13 -2.97
C LEU A 59 12.99 -6.45 -2.92
N PRO A 60 14.03 -6.54 -2.08
CA PRO A 60 14.80 -7.76 -1.91
C PRO A 60 14.02 -8.82 -1.14
N ASP A 61 14.25 -10.09 -1.48
CA ASP A 61 13.90 -11.28 -0.70
C ASP A 61 12.44 -11.29 -0.19
N ILE A 62 11.49 -11.04 -1.08
CA ILE A 62 10.06 -11.17 -0.77
C ILE A 62 9.76 -12.65 -0.44
N LYS A 63 9.03 -12.89 0.64
CA LYS A 63 8.65 -14.20 1.15
C LYS A 63 7.19 -14.56 0.90
N LEU A 64 6.35 -13.55 0.79
CA LEU A 64 4.90 -13.71 0.62
C LEU A 64 4.36 -12.56 -0.22
N TYR A 65 3.44 -12.88 -1.13
CA TYR A 65 2.54 -11.93 -1.76
C TYR A 65 1.11 -12.20 -1.30
N LYS A 66 0.38 -11.16 -0.91
CA LYS A 66 -1.03 -11.26 -0.49
C LYS A 66 -1.86 -10.14 -1.09
N SER A 67 -3.07 -10.49 -1.55
CA SER A 67 -4.04 -9.47 -2.00
C SER A 67 -4.45 -8.59 -0.82
N PRO A 68 -4.67 -7.28 -1.04
CA PRO A 68 -5.36 -6.46 -0.07
C PRO A 68 -6.73 -7.06 0.27
N ILE A 69 -7.12 -7.02 1.53
CA ILE A 69 -8.48 -7.42 1.95
C ILE A 69 -9.51 -6.33 1.63
N TYR A 70 -9.04 -5.11 1.49
CA TYR A 70 -9.86 -3.96 1.12
C TYR A 70 -9.05 -2.94 0.34
N GLN A 71 -9.64 -2.42 -0.74
CA GLN A 71 -9.09 -1.31 -1.52
C GLN A 71 -10.21 -0.38 -1.94
N THR A 72 -9.98 0.94 -1.79
CA THR A 72 -10.97 1.95 -2.15
C THR A 72 -10.34 3.31 -2.41
N LEU A 73 -11.19 4.29 -2.73
CA LEU A 73 -10.82 5.71 -2.78
C LEU A 73 -11.05 6.36 -1.42
N ALA A 74 -10.31 7.42 -1.15
CA ALA A 74 -10.52 8.25 0.02
C ALA A 74 -10.45 9.74 -0.34
N VAL A 75 -11.17 10.53 0.44
CA VAL A 75 -11.17 11.98 0.39
C VAL A 75 -10.63 12.55 1.70
N GLU A 76 -9.82 13.59 1.58
CA GLU A 76 -9.33 14.35 2.73
C GLU A 76 -10.31 15.48 3.03
N SER A 77 -10.76 15.55 4.27
CA SER A 77 -11.54 16.67 4.80
C SER A 77 -10.82 17.29 5.99
N GLN A 78 -10.99 18.59 6.18
CA GLN A 78 -10.56 19.23 7.42
C GLN A 78 -11.50 18.81 8.55
N CYS A 79 -10.93 18.51 9.70
CA CYS A 79 -11.71 18.25 10.90
C CYS A 79 -12.31 19.56 11.40
N GLY A 80 -13.62 19.57 11.57
CA GLY A 80 -14.29 20.70 12.24
C GLY A 80 -13.89 20.76 13.72
N THR A 81 -14.02 21.93 14.32
CA THR A 81 -13.67 22.20 15.72
C THR A 81 -14.49 21.41 16.76
N VAL A 82 -15.48 20.64 16.36
CA VAL A 82 -16.48 20.01 17.22
C VAL A 82 -16.34 18.49 17.33
N ASP A 83 -15.49 17.85 16.53
CA ASP A 83 -15.39 16.37 16.46
C ASP A 83 -13.98 15.87 16.82
N PHE A 84 -13.60 16.06 18.07
CA PHE A 84 -12.29 15.68 18.61
C PHE A 84 -12.03 14.17 18.54
N ASP A 85 -13.06 13.33 18.65
CA ASP A 85 -12.91 11.88 18.74
C ASP A 85 -12.53 11.23 17.39
N SER A 86 -12.87 11.87 16.29
CA SER A 86 -12.60 11.31 14.94
C SER A 86 -11.33 11.84 14.27
N CYS A 87 -10.71 12.89 14.81
CA CYS A 87 -9.57 13.57 14.19
C CYS A 87 -8.30 13.66 15.05
N GLY A 88 -8.32 13.12 16.26
CA GLY A 88 -7.23 13.31 17.21
C GLY A 88 -7.19 14.72 17.83
N ASN A 89 -6.28 14.94 18.77
CA ASN A 89 -6.26 16.11 19.66
C ASN A 89 -5.66 17.39 19.07
N SER A 90 -5.58 17.57 17.74
CA SER A 90 -5.00 18.77 17.15
C SER A 90 -5.99 19.50 16.26
N GLU A 91 -6.20 20.78 16.54
CA GLU A 91 -6.94 21.69 15.68
C GLU A 91 -6.28 21.74 14.29
N GLY A 92 -7.09 21.59 13.21
CA GLY A 92 -6.59 21.54 11.84
C GLY A 92 -6.11 20.15 11.38
N SER A 93 -6.29 19.10 12.16
CA SER A 93 -6.04 17.73 11.71
C SER A 93 -6.90 17.38 10.50
N LYS A 94 -6.33 16.60 9.60
CA LYS A 94 -7.03 16.14 8.40
C LYS A 94 -7.58 14.74 8.64
N LYS A 95 -8.81 14.55 8.26
CA LYS A 95 -9.50 13.25 8.32
C LYS A 95 -9.58 12.64 6.93
N LEU A 96 -9.22 11.36 6.83
CA LEU A 96 -9.49 10.56 5.64
C LEU A 96 -10.84 9.87 5.77
N THR A 97 -11.72 10.13 4.82
CA THR A 97 -13.01 9.44 4.70
C THR A 97 -12.92 8.44 3.56
N LEU A 98 -13.10 7.15 3.87
CA LEU A 98 -13.14 6.08 2.88
C LEU A 98 -14.47 6.11 2.13
N ILE A 99 -14.40 5.85 0.81
CA ILE A 99 -15.56 5.90 -0.07
C ILE A 99 -16.04 4.49 -0.32
N ASN A 100 -17.33 4.24 -0.11
CA ASN A 100 -17.94 2.98 -0.52
C ASN A 100 -18.25 3.04 -2.02
N LEU A 101 -17.39 2.39 -2.84
CA LEU A 101 -17.51 2.39 -4.29
C LEU A 101 -18.73 1.59 -4.82
N GLU A 102 -19.28 0.68 -4.02
CA GLU A 102 -20.47 -0.09 -4.41
C GLU A 102 -21.74 0.77 -4.39
N THR A 103 -21.77 1.79 -3.52
CA THR A 103 -22.96 2.63 -3.32
C THR A 103 -22.79 4.04 -3.82
N THR A 104 -21.58 4.47 -4.16
CA THR A 104 -21.27 5.83 -4.58
C THR A 104 -21.29 5.95 -6.10
N SER A 105 -22.20 6.79 -6.63
CA SER A 105 -22.28 7.04 -8.07
C SER A 105 -21.06 7.82 -8.59
N ARG A 106 -20.81 7.71 -9.90
CA ARG A 106 -19.74 8.46 -10.55
C ARG A 106 -19.96 9.99 -10.44
N GLU A 107 -21.19 10.45 -10.52
CA GLU A 107 -21.54 11.87 -10.33
C GLU A 107 -21.17 12.34 -8.93
N THR A 108 -21.46 11.54 -7.92
CA THR A 108 -21.06 11.82 -6.54
C THR A 108 -19.54 11.86 -6.39
N LEU A 109 -18.79 10.91 -7.02
CA LEU A 109 -17.33 10.93 -7.02
C LEU A 109 -16.75 12.20 -7.63
N ASN A 110 -17.36 12.72 -8.69
CA ASN A 110 -16.94 13.99 -9.30
C ASN A 110 -17.13 15.18 -8.35
N ILE A 111 -18.18 15.16 -7.53
CA ILE A 111 -18.47 16.22 -6.55
C ILE A 111 -17.50 16.17 -5.38
N ILE A 112 -17.29 15.00 -4.78
CA ILE A 112 -16.41 14.83 -3.61
C ILE A 112 -14.93 14.85 -3.95
N SER A 113 -14.57 14.66 -5.23
CA SER A 113 -13.20 14.76 -5.77
C SER A 113 -12.16 13.99 -4.93
N PRO A 114 -12.21 12.66 -4.88
CA PRO A 114 -11.26 11.86 -4.13
C PRO A 114 -9.82 12.15 -4.59
N SER A 115 -8.87 11.99 -3.68
CA SER A 115 -7.47 12.30 -3.94
C SER A 115 -6.51 11.23 -3.48
N TYR A 116 -7.02 10.15 -2.87
CA TYR A 116 -6.21 9.10 -2.30
C TYR A 116 -6.74 7.71 -2.69
N LEU A 117 -5.81 6.79 -2.86
CA LEU A 117 -6.03 5.35 -2.87
C LEU A 117 -5.77 4.82 -1.46
N TYR A 118 -6.65 4.00 -0.97
CA TYR A 118 -6.53 3.32 0.33
C TYR A 118 -6.50 1.82 0.14
N PHE A 119 -5.56 1.16 0.82
CA PHE A 119 -5.43 -0.29 0.85
C PHE A 119 -5.30 -0.76 2.30
N LYS A 120 -5.99 -1.85 2.63
CA LYS A 120 -5.82 -2.57 3.88
C LYS A 120 -5.36 -4.00 3.61
N ILE A 121 -4.28 -4.40 4.25
CA ILE A 121 -3.69 -5.73 4.14
C ILE A 121 -3.64 -6.34 5.53
N GLU A 122 -3.98 -7.62 5.63
CA GLU A 122 -3.84 -8.40 6.85
C GLU A 122 -3.05 -9.66 6.56
N ILE A 123 -1.98 -9.93 7.32
CA ILE A 123 -1.20 -11.15 7.25
C ILE A 123 -1.40 -11.92 8.53
N GLU A 124 -2.06 -13.06 8.40
CA GLU A 124 -2.33 -13.97 9.49
C GLU A 124 -1.29 -15.11 9.53
N SER A 125 -1.25 -15.86 10.63
CA SER A 125 -0.38 -17.03 10.73
C SER A 125 -0.66 -18.08 9.64
N GLY A 126 -1.93 -18.25 9.26
CA GLY A 126 -2.33 -19.18 8.20
C GLY A 126 -1.85 -18.80 6.79
N ASP A 127 -1.39 -17.57 6.58
CA ASP A 127 -0.81 -17.14 5.31
C ASP A 127 0.64 -17.62 5.13
N LEU A 128 1.30 -17.97 6.22
CA LEU A 128 2.72 -18.31 6.25
C LEU A 128 2.89 -19.84 6.24
N THR A 129 3.83 -20.32 5.44
CA THR A 129 4.09 -21.78 5.28
C THR A 129 5.29 -22.26 6.09
N PHE A 130 6.06 -21.34 6.68
CA PHE A 130 7.28 -21.67 7.43
C PHE A 130 7.02 -21.70 8.93
N ALA A 131 7.59 -22.70 9.60
CA ALA A 131 7.49 -22.90 11.06
C ALA A 131 8.51 -22.05 11.83
N ASN A 132 9.67 -21.74 11.23
CA ASN A 132 10.68 -20.90 11.86
C ASN A 132 10.25 -19.45 11.90
N ILE A 133 10.68 -18.73 12.94
CA ILE A 133 10.45 -17.29 13.03
C ILE A 133 11.26 -16.60 11.94
N GLU A 134 10.58 -15.79 11.13
CA GLU A 134 11.17 -14.95 10.11
C GLU A 134 11.04 -13.47 10.51
N ASN A 135 12.07 -12.71 10.19
CA ASN A 135 12.09 -11.27 10.45
C ASN A 135 11.79 -10.51 9.15
N PHE A 136 10.62 -9.94 9.04
CA PHE A 136 10.26 -9.10 7.91
C PHE A 136 10.70 -7.67 8.15
N ARG A 137 11.31 -7.04 7.15
CA ARG A 137 11.91 -5.71 7.20
C ARG A 137 11.53 -4.82 6.02
N VAL A 138 10.95 -5.41 4.99
CA VAL A 138 10.50 -4.67 3.80
C VAL A 138 9.08 -5.06 3.45
N ALA A 139 8.33 -4.09 2.96
CA ALA A 139 7.03 -4.30 2.38
C ALA A 139 6.85 -3.45 1.13
N GLY A 140 6.07 -3.93 0.18
CA GLY A 140 5.73 -3.19 -1.03
C GLY A 140 4.38 -3.57 -1.60
N LEU A 141 3.73 -2.61 -2.20
CA LEU A 141 2.50 -2.81 -2.95
C LEU A 141 2.84 -2.87 -4.44
N TYR A 142 2.57 -3.99 -5.07
CA TYR A 142 2.84 -4.25 -6.48
C TYR A 142 1.53 -4.24 -7.28
N LYS A 143 1.51 -3.50 -8.37
CA LYS A 143 0.41 -3.43 -9.32
C LYS A 143 0.65 -4.37 -10.49
N ASP A 144 -0.39 -5.10 -10.89
CA ASP A 144 -0.40 -5.99 -12.06
C ASP A 144 0.62 -7.15 -11.96
N THR A 145 0.87 -7.66 -10.75
CA THR A 145 1.64 -8.90 -10.54
C THR A 145 0.89 -10.08 -11.13
N THR A 146 1.61 -10.97 -11.82
CA THR A 146 1.03 -12.20 -12.37
C THR A 146 1.70 -13.44 -11.81
N PHE A 147 0.92 -14.52 -11.66
CA PHE A 147 1.34 -15.78 -11.05
C PHE A 147 0.98 -16.97 -11.93
N ASN A 148 1.71 -18.09 -11.79
CA ASN A 148 1.48 -19.33 -12.54
C ASN A 148 0.06 -19.88 -12.38
N ASN A 149 -0.55 -19.74 -11.18
CA ASN A 149 -1.90 -20.19 -10.88
C ASN A 149 -2.73 -19.00 -10.34
N PRO A 150 -3.34 -18.19 -11.20
CA PRO A 150 -4.09 -17.01 -10.78
C PRO A 150 -5.35 -17.37 -9.97
N GLY A 151 -5.91 -16.39 -9.25
CA GLY A 151 -7.17 -16.55 -8.51
C GLY A 151 -7.01 -16.91 -7.03
N GLN A 152 -5.77 -16.95 -6.51
CA GLN A 152 -5.52 -17.12 -5.08
C GLN A 152 -5.37 -15.74 -4.40
N ILE A 153 -5.62 -15.71 -3.09
CA ILE A 153 -5.43 -14.49 -2.28
C ILE A 153 -3.99 -14.34 -1.77
N ARG A 154 -3.19 -15.41 -1.84
CA ARG A 154 -1.79 -15.45 -1.39
C ARG A 154 -0.93 -16.27 -2.33
N TYR A 155 0.33 -15.89 -2.46
CA TYR A 155 1.29 -16.56 -3.32
C TYR A 155 2.69 -16.57 -2.72
N LEU A 156 3.42 -17.65 -2.99
CA LEU A 156 4.86 -17.71 -2.73
C LEU A 156 5.64 -17.03 -3.87
N PRO A 157 6.84 -16.50 -3.61
CA PRO A 157 7.67 -15.87 -4.64
C PRO A 157 7.96 -16.76 -5.84
N THR A 158 8.06 -18.08 -5.61
CA THR A 158 8.31 -19.07 -6.67
C THR A 158 7.18 -19.20 -7.70
N SER A 159 6.00 -18.71 -7.39
CA SER A 159 4.85 -18.70 -8.31
C SER A 159 4.75 -17.43 -9.17
N VAL A 160 5.59 -16.44 -8.93
CA VAL A 160 5.57 -15.16 -9.67
C VAL A 160 6.09 -15.36 -11.09
N VAL A 161 5.27 -15.00 -12.07
CA VAL A 161 5.64 -14.92 -13.50
C VAL A 161 6.16 -13.53 -13.85
N ASN A 162 5.44 -12.50 -13.41
CA ASN A 162 5.84 -11.11 -13.55
C ASN A 162 5.52 -10.39 -12.25
N GLN A 163 6.52 -9.73 -11.67
CA GLN A 163 6.37 -9.01 -10.42
C GLN A 163 5.45 -7.79 -10.54
N GLY A 164 5.24 -7.28 -11.75
CA GLY A 164 4.47 -6.06 -11.99
C GLY A 164 5.27 -4.81 -11.62
N THR A 165 4.56 -3.73 -11.33
CA THR A 165 5.15 -2.44 -10.97
C THR A 165 5.07 -2.23 -9.47
N LEU A 166 6.20 -1.94 -8.83
CA LEU A 166 6.23 -1.52 -7.43
C LEU A 166 5.60 -0.12 -7.34
N TYR A 167 4.46 -0.04 -6.63
CA TYR A 167 3.65 1.16 -6.53
C TYR A 167 3.89 1.93 -5.22
N TRP A 168 4.25 1.20 -4.16
CA TRP A 168 4.60 1.71 -2.85
C TRP A 168 5.59 0.77 -2.18
N ALA A 169 6.51 1.31 -1.39
CA ALA A 169 7.47 0.53 -0.62
C ALA A 169 7.71 1.15 0.76
N SER A 170 8.07 0.31 1.72
CA SER A 170 8.49 0.72 3.05
C SER A 170 9.57 -0.22 3.60
N TYR A 171 10.55 0.36 4.24
CA TYR A 171 11.56 -0.31 5.06
C TYR A 171 11.25 -0.02 6.53
N PHE A 172 11.34 -1.01 7.39
CA PHE A 172 10.91 -0.86 8.78
C PHE A 172 11.73 -1.75 9.74
N THR A 173 11.59 -1.47 11.02
CA THR A 173 12.13 -2.31 12.10
C THR A 173 11.57 -3.72 12.01
N PRO A 174 12.34 -4.76 12.37
CA PRO A 174 11.93 -6.14 12.14
C PRO A 174 10.59 -6.50 12.78
N ILE A 175 9.73 -7.12 12.01
CA ILE A 175 8.50 -7.74 12.47
C ILE A 175 8.67 -9.25 12.43
N GLN A 176 8.53 -9.91 13.57
CA GLN A 176 8.67 -11.35 13.69
C GLN A 176 7.37 -12.09 13.40
N LYS A 177 7.41 -13.04 12.51
CA LYS A 177 6.28 -13.87 12.13
C LYS A 177 6.67 -15.29 11.77
N ASN A 178 5.76 -16.22 12.03
CA ASN A 178 5.74 -17.59 11.49
C ASN A 178 4.30 -18.09 11.45
N ASN A 179 4.09 -19.35 11.10
CA ASN A 179 2.76 -19.98 11.04
C ASN A 179 2.14 -20.28 12.43
N ILE A 180 2.84 -20.02 13.52
CA ILE A 180 2.38 -20.27 14.90
C ILE A 180 2.01 -18.95 15.59
N ILE A 181 2.69 -17.83 15.27
CA ILE A 181 2.41 -16.52 15.86
C ILE A 181 1.03 -16.05 15.40
N THR A 182 0.06 -16.06 16.30
CA THR A 182 -1.35 -15.76 16.01
C THR A 182 -1.66 -14.27 15.82
N THR A 183 -0.74 -13.38 16.24
CA THR A 183 -0.93 -11.93 16.04
C THR A 183 -1.01 -11.60 14.56
N THR A 184 -2.12 -10.99 14.13
CA THR A 184 -2.29 -10.49 12.77
C THR A 184 -1.41 -9.27 12.55
N TYR A 185 -0.66 -9.25 11.45
CA TYR A 185 -0.01 -8.02 10.97
C TYR A 185 -0.98 -7.27 10.07
N VAL A 186 -1.29 -6.03 10.43
CA VAL A 186 -2.17 -5.16 9.65
C VAL A 186 -1.36 -4.01 9.10
N GLN A 187 -1.45 -3.79 7.79
CA GLN A 187 -0.87 -2.63 7.10
C GLN A 187 -1.96 -1.85 6.40
N GLU A 188 -2.05 -0.57 6.71
CA GLU A 188 -2.84 0.40 5.96
C GLU A 188 -1.90 1.26 5.10
N ILE A 189 -2.22 1.39 3.82
CA ILE A 189 -1.44 2.16 2.85
C ILE A 189 -2.34 3.23 2.25
N ILE A 190 -1.87 4.47 2.30
CA ILE A 190 -2.55 5.64 1.76
C ILE A 190 -1.64 6.29 0.73
N ILE A 191 -2.09 6.32 -0.51
CA ILE A 191 -1.32 6.88 -1.62
C ILE A 191 -2.07 8.07 -2.19
N LYS A 192 -1.44 9.23 -2.18
CA LYS A 192 -1.96 10.41 -2.87
C LYS A 192 -1.83 10.21 -4.38
N ALA A 193 -2.91 10.43 -5.11
CA ALA A 193 -2.99 10.14 -6.56
C ALA A 193 -3.31 11.41 -7.38
#